data_7e44f1c714095bf87a5578814ff01d19
#
_entry.id   7e44f1c714095bf87a5578814ff01d19
#
_cell.length_a   1.000
_cell.length_b   1.000
_cell.length_c   1.000
_cell.angle_alpha   90.00
_cell.angle_beta   90.00
_cell.angle_gamma   90.00
#
_symmetry.space_group_name_H-M   'P 1'
#
loop_
_entity.id
_entity.type
_entity.pdbx_description
1 polymer ?
#
loop_
_entity_poly.entity_id
_entity_poly.type
_entity_poly.pdbx_seq_one_letter_code
_entity_poly.pdbx_strand_id
1 'polypeptide(L)'
;MSENLEQSFVTQLKANQNIIHKICRLYTAGEDAHKDLFQEITIQLWKAYPKFRGDSKFSTWTYRVALNTAITLYRKTKRTISTVEYESHQHFVKDVDYNYEEEEQIKLMYKAVYQLNDIEKALVFMYLEDKDYQEIAETLGTVSYTHLTLPTKA
;
A
#
# COMPACT_ATOMS: atom_id res chain seq x y z
N MET A 1 26.52 -12.67 9.98
CA MET A 1 25.21 -12.44 10.49
C MET A 1 24.42 -11.42 9.69
N SER A 2 25.01 -10.25 9.49
CA SER A 2 24.27 -9.22 8.74
C SER A 2 24.06 -9.61 7.29
N GLU A 3 24.96 -10.38 6.72
CA GLU A 3 24.80 -10.83 5.35
C GLU A 3 23.60 -11.76 5.20
N ASN A 4 23.43 -12.68 6.14
CA ASN A 4 22.31 -13.58 6.10
C ASN A 4 20.99 -12.85 6.27
N LEU A 5 20.99 -11.86 7.14
CA LEU A 5 19.80 -11.07 7.35
C LEU A 5 19.44 -10.29 6.09
N GLU A 6 20.43 -9.70 5.46
CA GLU A 6 20.23 -8.94 4.25
C GLU A 6 19.72 -9.81 3.11
N GLN A 7 20.35 -10.97 2.93
CA GLN A 7 19.94 -11.86 1.86
C GLN A 7 18.53 -12.40 2.08
N SER A 8 18.23 -12.73 3.32
CA SER A 8 16.90 -13.21 3.66
C SER A 8 15.86 -12.14 3.36
N PHE A 9 16.15 -10.90 3.75
CA PHE A 9 15.24 -9.80 3.50
C PHE A 9 15.03 -9.58 2.01
N VAL A 10 16.11 -9.55 1.25
CA VAL A 10 16.01 -9.29 -0.18
C VAL A 10 15.19 -10.37 -0.87
N THR A 11 15.39 -11.63 -0.48
CA THR A 11 14.63 -12.74 -1.05
C THR A 11 13.14 -12.57 -0.78
N GLN A 12 12.80 -12.27 0.47
CA GLN A 12 11.41 -12.08 0.84
C GLN A 12 10.81 -10.85 0.16
N LEU A 13 11.58 -9.79 0.09
CA LEU A 13 11.12 -8.57 -0.53
C LEU A 13 10.80 -8.79 -2.01
N LYS A 14 11.67 -9.47 -2.72
CA LYS A 14 11.45 -9.73 -4.13
C LYS A 14 10.22 -10.59 -4.36
N ALA A 15 9.98 -11.53 -3.48
CA ALA A 15 8.82 -12.40 -3.61
C ALA A 15 7.52 -11.65 -3.35
N ASN A 16 7.57 -10.52 -2.65
CA ASN A 16 6.37 -9.81 -2.25
C ASN A 16 6.30 -8.38 -2.77
N GLN A 17 7.17 -8.02 -3.71
CA GLN A 17 7.23 -6.63 -4.15
C GLN A 17 5.97 -6.18 -4.89
N ASN A 18 5.19 -7.11 -5.42
CA ASN A 18 3.96 -6.72 -6.08
C ASN A 18 2.97 -6.09 -5.12
N ILE A 19 2.97 -6.52 -3.87
CA ILE A 19 2.15 -5.91 -2.85
C ILE A 19 2.50 -4.44 -2.71
N ILE A 20 3.79 -4.15 -2.67
CA ILE A 20 4.26 -2.79 -2.50
C ILE A 20 3.88 -1.93 -3.70
N HIS A 21 4.04 -2.47 -4.91
CA HIS A 21 3.66 -1.73 -6.12
C HIS A 21 2.18 -1.40 -6.15
N LYS A 22 1.34 -2.35 -5.75
CA LYS A 22 -0.09 -2.11 -5.73
C LYS A 22 -0.45 -1.00 -4.74
N ILE A 23 0.17 -1.02 -3.58
CA ILE A 23 -0.07 0.02 -2.58
C ILE A 23 0.41 1.38 -3.08
N CYS A 24 1.55 1.41 -3.75
CA CYS A 24 2.04 2.65 -4.31
C CYS A 24 1.06 3.24 -5.31
N ARG A 25 0.42 2.41 -6.11
CA ARG A 25 -0.55 2.90 -7.08
C ARG A 25 -1.75 3.54 -6.43
N LEU A 26 -2.11 3.09 -5.24
CA LEU A 26 -3.25 3.65 -4.54
C LEU A 26 -2.97 5.03 -3.98
N TYR A 27 -1.74 5.29 -3.60
CA TYR A 27 -1.44 6.49 -2.82
C TYR A 27 -0.54 7.49 -3.53
N THR A 28 -0.18 7.23 -4.77
CA THR A 28 0.65 8.17 -5.53
C THR A 28 0.09 8.37 -6.91
N ALA A 29 0.43 9.51 -7.49
CA ALA A 29 0.12 9.81 -8.87
C ALA A 29 1.44 10.12 -9.57
N GLY A 30 1.71 9.35 -10.63
CA GLY A 30 2.92 9.56 -11.40
C GLY A 30 4.04 8.61 -11.00
N GLU A 31 4.98 8.50 -11.90
CA GLU A 31 6.04 7.51 -11.79
C GLU A 31 7.05 7.87 -10.72
N ASP A 32 7.39 9.15 -10.63
CA ASP A 32 8.40 9.57 -9.65
C ASP A 32 7.89 9.38 -8.22
N ALA A 33 6.63 9.74 -7.99
CA ALA A 33 6.06 9.56 -6.65
C ALA A 33 5.94 8.09 -6.31
N HIS A 34 5.63 7.25 -7.30
CA HIS A 34 5.57 5.82 -7.08
C HIS A 34 6.94 5.28 -6.64
N LYS A 35 7.98 5.67 -7.32
CA LYS A 35 9.33 5.22 -6.99
C LYS A 35 9.75 5.69 -5.60
N ASP A 36 9.43 6.92 -5.28
CA ASP A 36 9.79 7.46 -3.97
C ASP A 36 9.07 6.70 -2.86
N LEU A 37 7.79 6.42 -3.05
CA LEU A 37 7.05 5.68 -2.04
C LEU A 37 7.53 4.25 -1.94
N PHE A 38 7.81 3.61 -3.07
CA PHE A 38 8.35 2.25 -3.05
C PHE A 38 9.64 2.21 -2.25
N GLN A 39 10.51 3.18 -2.49
CA GLN A 39 11.78 3.24 -1.79
C GLN A 39 11.59 3.45 -0.29
N GLU A 40 10.69 4.35 0.06
CA GLU A 40 10.45 4.61 1.47
C GLU A 40 9.86 3.40 2.18
N ILE A 41 8.95 2.70 1.54
CA ILE A 41 8.39 1.48 2.11
C ILE A 41 9.50 0.44 2.30
N THR A 42 10.35 0.29 1.32
CA THR A 42 11.46 -0.65 1.42
C THR A 42 12.37 -0.31 2.60
N ILE A 43 12.64 0.97 2.78
CA ILE A 43 13.46 1.42 3.90
C ILE A 43 12.80 1.07 5.24
N GLN A 44 11.51 1.32 5.34
CA GLN A 44 10.81 1.04 6.59
C GLN A 44 10.76 -0.46 6.88
N LEU A 45 10.57 -1.25 5.83
CA LEU A 45 10.59 -2.71 6.00
C LEU A 45 11.97 -3.18 6.48
N TRP A 46 13.02 -2.64 5.87
CA TRP A 46 14.37 -3.02 6.27
C TRP A 46 14.66 -2.64 7.71
N LYS A 47 14.26 -1.44 8.10
CA LYS A 47 14.48 -1.00 9.47
C LYS A 47 13.76 -1.87 10.49
N ALA A 48 12.59 -2.34 10.13
CA ALA A 48 11.78 -3.14 11.04
C ALA A 48 12.08 -4.62 10.97
N TYR A 49 12.81 -5.05 9.96
CA TYR A 49 13.02 -6.47 9.72
C TYR A 49 13.67 -7.19 10.89
N PRO A 50 14.66 -6.62 11.59
CA PRO A 50 15.25 -7.33 12.72
C PRO A 50 14.27 -7.68 13.83
N LYS A 51 13.15 -6.94 13.88
CA LYS A 51 12.11 -7.22 14.88
C LYS A 51 11.02 -8.13 14.36
N PHE A 52 11.07 -8.48 13.08
CA PHE A 52 10.10 -9.40 12.51
C PHE A 52 10.40 -10.81 13.04
N ARG A 53 9.46 -11.36 13.77
CA ARG A 53 9.68 -12.63 14.46
C ARG A 53 9.06 -13.82 13.75
N GLY A 54 8.40 -13.58 12.62
CA GLY A 54 7.75 -14.69 11.95
C GLY A 54 6.43 -15.09 12.55
N ASP A 55 5.87 -14.24 13.42
CA ASP A 55 4.55 -14.49 13.99
C ASP A 55 3.46 -14.46 12.93
N SER A 56 3.71 -13.77 11.84
CA SER A 56 2.83 -13.77 10.71
C SER A 56 3.66 -14.00 9.47
N LYS A 57 2.98 -14.23 8.35
CA LYS A 57 3.69 -14.35 7.09
C LYS A 57 4.34 -13.02 6.74
N PHE A 58 5.44 -13.11 6.01
CA PHE A 58 6.10 -11.90 5.56
C PHE A 58 5.16 -11.03 4.75
N SER A 59 4.31 -11.63 3.92
CA SER A 59 3.36 -10.85 3.13
C SER A 59 2.38 -10.08 4.01
N THR A 60 1.87 -10.72 5.05
CA THR A 60 0.94 -10.04 5.97
C THR A 60 1.61 -8.86 6.64
N TRP A 61 2.84 -9.06 7.08
CA TRP A 61 3.61 -8.00 7.71
C TRP A 61 3.91 -6.89 6.73
N THR A 62 4.17 -7.23 5.47
CA THR A 62 4.42 -6.24 4.43
C THR A 62 3.19 -5.34 4.20
N TYR A 63 2.00 -5.93 4.17
CA TYR A 63 0.80 -5.10 4.04
C TYR A 63 0.72 -4.06 5.15
N ARG A 64 0.99 -4.49 6.37
CA ARG A 64 0.89 -3.61 7.53
C ARG A 64 1.90 -2.46 7.44
N VAL A 65 3.16 -2.79 7.22
CA VAL A 65 4.20 -1.77 7.18
C VAL A 65 4.00 -0.86 5.97
N ALA A 66 3.69 -1.43 4.81
CA ALA A 66 3.56 -0.65 3.59
C ALA A 66 2.37 0.29 3.66
N LEU A 67 1.22 -0.19 4.13
CA LEU A 67 0.06 0.67 4.23
C LEU A 67 0.27 1.77 5.27
N ASN A 68 0.88 1.42 6.39
CA ASN A 68 1.17 2.42 7.41
C ASN A 68 2.07 3.52 6.86
N THR A 69 3.11 3.14 6.15
CA THR A 69 4.03 4.10 5.56
C THR A 69 3.33 4.95 4.50
N ALA A 70 2.58 4.30 3.62
CA ALA A 70 1.92 5.01 2.54
C ALA A 70 0.90 6.01 3.06
N ILE A 71 0.11 5.61 4.04
CA ILE A 71 -0.91 6.50 4.59
C ILE A 71 -0.27 7.67 5.32
N THR A 72 0.78 7.41 6.07
CA THR A 72 1.48 8.47 6.79
C THR A 72 2.03 9.52 5.82
N LEU A 73 2.69 9.07 4.76
CA LEU A 73 3.25 10.00 3.78
C LEU A 73 2.17 10.68 2.97
N TYR A 74 1.10 9.97 2.66
CA TYR A 74 -0.01 10.53 1.90
C TYR A 74 -0.64 11.69 2.68
N ARG A 75 -0.86 11.50 3.98
CA ARG A 75 -1.42 12.55 4.82
C ARG A 75 -0.50 13.75 4.89
N LYS A 76 0.79 13.49 4.99
CA LYS A 76 1.77 14.56 5.06
C LYS A 76 1.79 15.36 3.77
N THR A 77 1.81 14.68 2.64
CA THR A 77 1.82 15.35 1.34
C THR A 77 0.54 16.15 1.12
N LYS A 78 -0.58 15.57 1.51
CA LYS A 78 -1.85 16.22 1.31
C LYS A 78 -1.95 17.52 2.11
N ARG A 79 -1.35 17.55 3.30
CA ARG A 79 -1.35 18.78 4.08
C ARG A 79 -0.45 19.84 3.48
N THR A 80 0.62 19.42 2.81
CA THR A 80 1.59 20.34 2.25
C THR A 80 1.14 20.90 0.91
N ILE A 81 0.51 20.05 0.08
CA ILE A 81 0.15 20.42 -1.27
C ILE A 81 -1.36 20.30 -1.42
N SER A 82 -2.06 21.27 -0.89
CA SER A 82 -3.50 21.16 -0.85
C SER A 82 -4.16 21.50 -2.18
N THR A 83 -3.44 22.08 -3.12
CA THR A 83 -4.07 22.58 -4.33
C THR A 83 -3.59 21.90 -5.60
N VAL A 84 -2.80 20.86 -5.49
CA VAL A 84 -2.31 20.19 -6.68
C VAL A 84 -3.43 19.36 -7.27
N GLU A 85 -3.60 19.49 -8.56
CA GLU A 85 -4.61 18.75 -9.24
C GLU A 85 -4.10 17.36 -9.58
N TYR A 86 -5.01 16.42 -9.55
CA TYR A 86 -4.65 15.06 -9.77
C TYR A 86 -4.90 14.66 -11.19
N GLU A 87 -4.18 15.23 -12.08
CA GLU A 87 -4.38 14.90 -13.48
C GLU A 87 -3.63 13.69 -13.91
N SER A 88 -2.74 13.20 -13.08
CA SER A 88 -1.83 12.18 -13.54
C SER A 88 -2.22 10.79 -13.11
N HIS A 89 -3.43 10.60 -12.64
CA HIS A 89 -3.82 9.24 -12.29
C HIS A 89 -3.87 8.32 -13.47
N GLN A 90 -3.83 8.87 -14.66
CA GLN A 90 -4.00 8.07 -15.85
C GLN A 90 -2.82 7.18 -16.15
N HIS A 91 -1.76 7.35 -15.43
CA HIS A 91 -0.54 6.61 -15.73
C HIS A 91 -0.44 5.27 -15.05
N PHE A 92 -1.46 4.89 -14.33
CA PHE A 92 -1.35 3.69 -13.53
C PHE A 92 -1.27 2.43 -14.32
N VAL A 93 -1.81 2.40 -15.50
CA VAL A 93 -1.96 1.16 -16.19
C VAL A 93 -1.28 1.25 -17.51
N LYS A 94 0.02 1.32 -17.50
CA LYS A 94 0.68 1.52 -18.74
C LYS A 94 1.24 0.27 -19.36
N ASP A 95 1.53 -0.68 -18.58
CA ASP A 95 2.45 -1.66 -19.05
C ASP A 95 1.89 -2.98 -19.31
N VAL A 96 0.63 -3.13 -19.45
CA VAL A 96 0.14 -4.46 -19.48
C VAL A 96 -0.55 -4.74 -20.76
N ASP A 97 -0.25 -5.87 -21.27
CA ASP A 97 -0.83 -6.37 -22.46
C ASP A 97 -2.16 -6.93 -22.15
N TYR A 98 -3.15 -6.09 -22.07
CA TYR A 98 -4.47 -6.56 -21.73
C TYR A 98 -5.40 -6.52 -22.89
N ASN A 99 -6.43 -7.27 -22.76
CA ASN A 99 -7.66 -7.04 -23.47
C ASN A 99 -8.10 -5.60 -23.17
N TYR A 100 -8.49 -4.87 -24.18
CA TYR A 100 -8.84 -3.48 -24.06
C TYR A 100 -9.95 -3.26 -23.04
N GLU A 101 -10.92 -4.16 -22.99
CA GLU A 101 -12.03 -3.99 -22.07
C GLU A 101 -11.58 -4.15 -20.61
N GLU A 102 -10.72 -5.12 -20.36
CA GLU A 102 -10.20 -5.31 -19.02
C GLU A 102 -9.40 -4.11 -18.56
N GLU A 103 -8.61 -3.56 -19.47
CA GLU A 103 -7.83 -2.39 -19.15
C GLU A 103 -8.71 -1.21 -18.76
N GLU A 104 -9.80 -1.02 -19.50
CA GLU A 104 -10.71 0.06 -19.18
C GLU A 104 -11.38 -0.13 -17.85
N GLN A 105 -11.75 -1.36 -17.54
CA GLN A 105 -12.37 -1.66 -16.25
C GLN A 105 -11.41 -1.42 -15.10
N ILE A 106 -10.16 -1.79 -15.29
CA ILE A 106 -9.15 -1.58 -14.27
C ILE A 106 -8.93 -0.09 -14.05
N LYS A 107 -8.88 0.67 -15.13
CA LYS A 107 -8.75 2.13 -15.01
C LYS A 107 -9.90 2.74 -14.25
N LEU A 108 -11.11 2.30 -14.54
CA LEU A 108 -12.29 2.81 -13.85
C LEU A 108 -12.23 2.46 -12.37
N MET A 109 -11.80 1.27 -12.07
CA MET A 109 -11.68 0.85 -10.67
C MET A 109 -10.70 1.74 -9.92
N TYR A 110 -9.52 1.94 -10.47
CA TYR A 110 -8.53 2.79 -9.81
C TYR A 110 -9.01 4.23 -9.70
N LYS A 111 -9.71 4.71 -10.72
CA LYS A 111 -10.25 6.05 -10.67
C LYS A 111 -11.25 6.21 -9.53
N ALA A 112 -12.10 5.22 -9.36
CA ALA A 112 -13.07 5.24 -8.27
C ALA A 112 -12.38 5.14 -6.92
N VAL A 113 -11.42 4.23 -6.79
CA VAL A 113 -10.73 4.05 -5.54
C VAL A 113 -9.91 5.28 -5.17
N TYR A 114 -9.40 5.97 -6.16
CA TYR A 114 -8.59 7.15 -5.92
C TYR A 114 -9.37 8.27 -5.26
N GLN A 115 -10.68 8.27 -5.38
CA GLN A 115 -11.52 9.28 -4.75
C GLN A 115 -11.82 9.00 -3.29
N LEU A 116 -11.48 7.81 -2.83
CA LEU A 116 -11.71 7.45 -1.43
C LEU A 116 -10.65 8.10 -0.56
N ASN A 117 -10.94 8.20 0.74
CA ASN A 117 -9.93 8.72 1.65
C ASN A 117 -8.88 7.63 1.93
N ASP A 118 -7.87 8.00 2.73
CA ASP A 118 -6.72 7.13 2.90
C ASP A 118 -7.06 5.78 3.54
N ILE A 119 -7.96 5.76 4.50
CA ILE A 119 -8.34 4.52 5.15
C ILE A 119 -9.28 3.71 4.27
N GLU A 120 -10.19 4.38 3.60
CA GLU A 120 -11.10 3.68 2.69
C GLU A 120 -10.34 2.99 1.56
N LYS A 121 -9.30 3.66 1.05
CA LYS A 121 -8.47 3.03 0.03
C LYS A 121 -7.85 1.74 0.53
N ALA A 122 -7.33 1.77 1.75
CA ALA A 122 -6.71 0.59 2.33
C ALA A 122 -7.72 -0.52 2.53
N LEU A 123 -8.90 -0.16 3.01
CA LEU A 123 -9.94 -1.13 3.26
C LEU A 123 -10.35 -1.84 1.97
N VAL A 124 -10.62 -1.09 0.93
CA VAL A 124 -11.02 -1.66 -0.35
C VAL A 124 -9.90 -2.51 -0.92
N PHE A 125 -8.68 -2.01 -0.82
CA PHE A 125 -7.54 -2.75 -1.34
C PHE A 125 -7.41 -4.11 -0.67
N MET A 126 -7.48 -4.16 0.64
CA MET A 126 -7.34 -5.42 1.33
C MET A 126 -8.52 -6.37 1.06
N TYR A 127 -9.70 -5.80 0.91
CA TYR A 127 -10.84 -6.60 0.53
C TYR A 127 -10.62 -7.25 -0.84
N LEU A 128 -10.12 -6.47 -1.78
CA LEU A 128 -9.86 -7.00 -3.12
C LEU A 128 -8.72 -7.98 -3.16
N GLU A 129 -7.83 -7.93 -2.18
CA GLU A 129 -6.75 -8.89 -2.04
C GLU A 129 -7.16 -10.14 -1.27
N ASP A 130 -8.45 -10.30 -1.06
CA ASP A 130 -9.02 -11.49 -0.40
C ASP A 130 -8.56 -11.67 1.04
N LYS A 131 -8.35 -10.58 1.73
CA LYS A 131 -8.01 -10.65 3.15
C LYS A 131 -9.29 -10.76 3.96
N ASP A 132 -9.25 -11.57 5.03
CA ASP A 132 -10.43 -11.67 5.85
C ASP A 132 -10.57 -10.44 6.76
N TYR A 133 -11.72 -10.32 7.37
CA TYR A 133 -12.03 -9.12 8.15
C TYR A 133 -11.11 -8.95 9.34
N GLN A 134 -10.68 -10.05 9.93
CA GLN A 134 -9.80 -9.96 11.07
C GLN A 134 -8.44 -9.41 10.67
N GLU A 135 -7.91 -9.87 9.55
CA GLU A 135 -6.63 -9.39 9.07
C GLU A 135 -6.73 -7.92 8.68
N ILE A 136 -7.84 -7.54 8.05
CA ILE A 136 -8.04 -6.14 7.69
C ILE A 136 -8.08 -5.27 8.94
N ALA A 137 -8.82 -5.70 9.95
CA ALA A 137 -8.93 -4.93 11.18
C ALA A 137 -7.59 -4.80 11.87
N GLU A 138 -6.83 -5.87 11.92
CA GLU A 138 -5.51 -5.83 12.55
C GLU A 138 -4.56 -4.90 11.82
N THR A 139 -4.60 -4.95 10.50
CA THR A 139 -3.72 -4.11 9.70
C THR A 139 -4.10 -2.63 9.83
N LEU A 140 -5.37 -2.33 9.69
CA LEU A 140 -5.81 -0.94 9.74
C LEU A 140 -5.82 -0.38 11.15
N GLY A 141 -5.91 -1.26 12.14
CA GLY A 141 -5.83 -0.82 13.51
C GLY A 141 -4.51 -0.20 13.87
N THR A 142 -3.43 -0.65 13.23
CA THR A 142 -2.13 -0.06 13.47
C THR A 142 -1.95 1.25 12.72
N VAL A 143 -2.76 1.49 11.69
CA VAL A 143 -2.63 2.68 10.88
C VAL A 143 -3.46 3.82 11.41
N SER A 144 -4.69 3.53 11.87
CA SER A 144 -5.60 4.57 12.29
C SER A 144 -6.50 4.08 13.40
N TYR A 145 -5.91 3.99 14.55
CA TYR A 145 -6.59 3.47 15.71
C TYR A 145 -7.89 4.20 16.00
N THR A 146 -7.86 5.52 15.91
CA THR A 146 -9.04 6.30 16.25
C THR A 146 -10.19 6.10 15.30
N HIS A 147 -9.89 5.80 14.05
CA HIS A 147 -10.95 5.56 13.08
C HIS A 147 -11.66 4.25 13.31
N LEU A 148 -10.94 3.26 13.80
CA LEU A 148 -11.48 1.93 13.91
C LEU A 148 -12.28 1.71 15.17
N THR A 149 -12.11 2.55 16.15
CA THR A 149 -12.84 2.37 17.39
C THR A 149 -14.28 2.82 17.29
N LEU A 150 -14.61 3.60 16.30
CA LEU A 150 -15.97 4.14 16.18
C LEU A 150 -16.92 3.22 15.45
N PRO A 151 -16.60 2.79 14.24
CA PRO A 151 -17.57 2.02 13.48
C PRO A 151 -17.67 0.57 13.90
N THR A 152 -16.80 0.10 14.70
CA THR A 152 -16.79 -1.30 15.05
C THR A 152 -17.94 -1.68 15.95
N LYS A 153 -18.67 -0.72 16.41
CA LYS A 153 -19.81 -1.01 17.25
C LYS A 153 -21.00 -1.56 16.51
N ALA A 154 -20.99 -1.40 15.26
CA ALA A 154 -22.12 -1.86 14.45
C ALA A 154 -22.25 -3.39 14.40
#